data_ff372a5c247cab49bc1f8bd270917c30
#
_entry.id   ff372a5c247cab49bc1f8bd270917c30
#
_cell.length_a   1.000
_cell.length_b   1.000
_cell.length_c   1.000
_cell.angle_alpha   90.00
_cell.angle_beta   90.00
_cell.angle_gamma   90.00
#
_symmetry.space_group_name_H-M   'P 1'
#
loop_
_entity.id
_entity.type
_entity.pdbx_description
1 polymer ?
#
loop_
_entity_poly.entity_id
_entity_poly.type
_entity_poly.pdbx_seq_one_letter_code
_entity_poly.pdbx_strand_id
1 'polypeptide(L)'
;LQFAGPRLQERAAGYIAALREGEDYYGKFVGYHVVDTQKLTPATSVVYLVLNYERGPLFARVRVYEYKNTQYVTEFATALTPEAVFPERLR
;
A
#
# COMPACT_ATOMS: atom_id res chain seq x y z
N LEU A 1 0.34 11.37 5.54
CA LEU A 1 0.68 10.06 6.09
C LEU A 1 2.14 10.02 6.52
N GLN A 2 2.40 9.40 7.64
CA GLN A 2 3.74 9.20 8.18
C GLN A 2 3.96 7.73 8.48
N PHE A 3 5.20 7.28 8.32
CA PHE A 3 5.56 5.93 8.75
C PHE A 3 5.75 5.91 10.28
N ALA A 4 5.21 4.87 10.92
CA ALA A 4 5.17 4.78 12.37
C ALA A 4 6.46 4.24 12.98
N GLY A 5 6.79 4.73 14.18
CA GLY A 5 7.76 4.13 15.08
C GLY A 5 9.22 4.37 14.74
N PRO A 6 10.12 3.72 15.51
CA PRO A 6 11.56 3.93 15.36
C PRO A 6 12.16 3.34 14.08
N ARG A 7 11.39 2.53 13.34
CA ARG A 7 11.85 1.91 12.09
C ARG A 7 11.36 2.66 10.85
N LEU A 8 11.14 3.95 10.98
CA LEU A 8 10.64 4.80 9.92
C LEU A 8 11.43 4.63 8.62
N GLN A 9 12.76 4.66 8.69
CA GLN A 9 13.62 4.56 7.51
C GLN A 9 13.54 3.19 6.86
N GLU A 10 13.45 2.12 7.66
CA GLU A 10 13.31 0.75 7.15
C GLU A 10 12.00 0.59 6.39
N ARG A 11 10.92 1.14 6.92
CA ARG A 11 9.61 1.07 6.26
C ARG A 11 9.59 1.87 4.97
N ALA A 12 10.20 3.05 4.97
CA ALA A 12 10.30 3.88 3.77
C ALA A 12 11.14 3.18 2.69
N ALA A 13 12.24 2.54 3.08
CA ALA A 13 13.08 1.78 2.15
C ALA A 13 12.32 0.60 1.55
N GLY A 14 11.51 -0.10 2.35
CA GLY A 14 10.66 -1.19 1.88
C GLY A 14 9.61 -0.71 0.87
N TYR A 15 9.00 0.43 1.11
CA TYR A 15 8.05 1.04 0.21
C TYR A 15 8.70 1.37 -1.15
N ILE A 16 9.86 2.00 -1.12
CA ILE A 16 10.59 2.36 -2.35
C ILE A 16 11.01 1.10 -3.10
N ALA A 17 11.49 0.07 -2.39
CA ALA A 17 11.88 -1.19 -3.00
C ALA A 17 10.70 -1.88 -3.69
N ALA A 18 9.50 -1.83 -3.08
CA ALA A 18 8.29 -2.40 -3.67
C ALA A 18 7.89 -1.67 -4.95
N LEU A 19 7.97 -0.35 -4.96
CA LEU A 19 7.68 0.43 -6.16
C LEU A 19 8.66 0.12 -7.29
N ARG A 20 9.94 -0.03 -6.98
CA ARG A 20 10.98 -0.38 -7.96
C ARG A 20 10.79 -1.79 -8.50
N GLU A 21 10.38 -2.72 -7.65
CA GLU A 21 10.07 -4.08 -8.09
C GLU A 21 8.97 -4.08 -9.15
N GLY A 22 7.94 -3.30 -8.96
CA GLY A 22 6.89 -3.14 -9.95
C GLY A 22 7.41 -2.59 -11.27
N GLU A 23 8.37 -1.67 -11.23
CA GLU A 23 9.00 -1.11 -12.42
C GLU A 23 9.82 -2.16 -13.18
N ASP A 24 10.48 -3.07 -12.48
CA ASP A 24 11.22 -4.17 -13.10
C ASP A 24 10.31 -5.09 -13.91
N TYR A 25 9.08 -5.31 -13.43
CA TYR A 25 8.11 -6.17 -14.13
C TYR A 25 7.33 -5.45 -15.21
N TYR A 26 6.93 -4.20 -14.97
CA TYR A 26 5.88 -3.56 -15.76
C TYR A 26 6.30 -2.20 -16.36
N GLY A 27 7.54 -1.79 -16.18
CA GLY A 27 8.01 -0.52 -16.70
C GLY A 27 7.72 0.63 -15.74
N LYS A 28 7.62 1.84 -16.27
CA LYS A 28 7.54 3.05 -15.48
C LYS A 28 6.22 3.14 -14.70
N PHE A 29 6.27 3.60 -13.45
CA PHE A 29 5.10 3.92 -12.65
C PHE A 29 4.35 5.11 -13.26
N VAL A 30 3.03 4.97 -13.45
CA VAL A 30 2.21 6.01 -14.10
C VAL A 30 1.05 6.52 -13.24
N GLY A 31 0.80 5.93 -12.08
CA GLY A 31 -0.25 6.41 -11.19
C GLY A 31 -0.86 5.31 -10.33
N TYR A 32 -1.91 5.66 -9.59
CA TYR A 32 -2.57 4.68 -8.73
C TYR A 32 -4.05 4.96 -8.62
N HIS A 33 -4.82 3.93 -8.21
CA HIS A 33 -6.24 4.07 -7.88
C HIS A 33 -6.50 3.42 -6.54
N VAL A 34 -7.26 4.10 -5.68
CA VAL A 34 -7.77 3.51 -4.45
C VAL A 34 -9.01 2.69 -4.80
N VAL A 35 -8.95 1.39 -4.52
CA VAL A 35 -10.05 0.46 -4.80
C VAL A 35 -11.09 0.53 -3.70
N ASP A 36 -10.64 0.54 -2.44
CA ASP A 36 -11.53 0.57 -1.28
C ASP A 36 -10.76 0.97 -0.03
N THR A 37 -11.49 1.49 0.95
CA THR A 37 -10.97 1.76 2.29
C THR A 37 -11.88 1.09 3.29
N GLN A 38 -11.32 0.22 4.13
CA GLN A 38 -12.06 -0.49 5.16
C GLN A 38 -11.65 0.01 6.54
N LYS A 39 -12.60 0.56 7.28
CA LYS A 39 -12.35 1.01 8.64
C LYS A 39 -12.54 -0.16 9.60
N LEU A 40 -11.47 -0.60 10.25
CA LEU A 40 -11.51 -1.71 11.20
C LEU A 40 -11.91 -1.27 12.60
N THR A 41 -11.39 -0.10 13.03
CA THR A 41 -11.72 0.55 14.29
C THR A 41 -11.79 2.05 14.06
N PRO A 42 -12.24 2.87 15.00
CA PRO A 42 -12.18 4.32 14.84
C PRO A 42 -10.79 4.86 14.54
N ALA A 43 -9.74 4.12 14.93
CA ALA A 43 -8.34 4.55 14.75
C ALA A 43 -7.62 3.82 13.63
N THR A 44 -8.12 2.66 13.17
CA THR A 44 -7.38 1.80 12.24
C THR A 44 -8.18 1.56 10.97
N SER A 45 -7.54 1.82 9.82
CA SER A 45 -8.13 1.60 8.50
C SER A 45 -7.16 0.83 7.61
N VAL A 46 -7.72 0.09 6.65
CA VAL A 46 -6.93 -0.57 5.60
C VAL A 46 -7.34 0.00 4.26
N VAL A 47 -6.37 0.45 3.49
CA VAL A 47 -6.58 1.00 2.15
C VAL A 47 -6.09 -0.02 1.13
N TYR A 48 -6.96 -0.37 0.19
CA TYR A 48 -6.64 -1.27 -0.92
C TYR A 48 -6.47 -0.44 -2.17
N LEU A 49 -5.34 -0.58 -2.84
CA LEU A 49 -5.07 0.23 -4.02
C LEU A 49 -4.32 -0.57 -5.09
N VAL A 50 -4.42 -0.06 -6.32
CA VAL A 50 -3.69 -0.60 -7.46
C VAL A 50 -2.70 0.46 -7.91
N LEU A 51 -1.44 0.07 -7.98
CA LEU A 51 -0.37 0.89 -8.52
C LEU A 51 -0.24 0.54 -10.01
N ASN A 52 -0.38 1.54 -10.86
CA ASN A 52 -0.38 1.33 -12.31
C ASN A 52 0.98 1.65 -12.89
N TYR A 53 1.48 0.74 -13.72
CA TYR A 53 2.73 0.88 -14.46
C TYR A 53 2.41 0.78 -15.94
N GLU A 54 3.38 1.08 -16.79
CA GLU A 54 3.17 1.11 -18.25
C GLU A 54 2.60 -0.19 -18.81
N ARG A 55 2.97 -1.34 -18.22
CA ARG A 55 2.59 -2.65 -18.76
C ARG A 55 1.82 -3.55 -17.79
N GLY A 56 1.42 -3.02 -16.65
CA GLY A 56 0.61 -3.83 -15.73
C GLY A 56 0.43 -3.22 -14.35
N PRO A 57 -0.40 -3.84 -13.52
CA PRO A 57 -0.70 -3.36 -12.17
C PRO A 57 0.10 -4.09 -11.08
N LEU A 58 0.37 -3.37 -10.00
CA LEU A 58 0.84 -3.94 -8.73
C LEU A 58 -0.26 -3.70 -7.70
N PHE A 59 -0.63 -4.72 -6.96
CA PHE A 59 -1.70 -4.63 -5.96
C PHE A 59 -1.10 -4.33 -4.60
N ALA A 60 -1.73 -3.43 -3.84
CA ALA A 60 -1.18 -2.96 -2.58
C ALA A 60 -2.24 -2.87 -1.49
N ARG A 61 -1.80 -3.11 -0.27
CA ARG A 61 -2.61 -2.94 0.94
C ARG A 61 -1.81 -2.09 1.92
N VAL A 62 -2.43 -1.03 2.42
CA VAL A 62 -1.79 -0.11 3.37
C VAL A 62 -2.65 -0.05 4.62
N ARG A 63 -2.06 -0.35 5.78
CA ARG A 63 -2.76 -0.19 7.06
C ARG A 63 -2.34 1.14 7.67
N VAL A 64 -3.35 1.93 8.06
CA VAL A 64 -3.17 3.28 8.59
C VAL A 64 -3.73 3.34 10.00
N TYR A 65 -2.97 3.91 10.91
CA TYR A 65 -3.39 4.16 12.29
C TYR A 65 -3.43 5.67 12.53
N GLU A 66 -4.56 6.15 13.07
CA GLU A 66 -4.73 7.56 13.40
C GLU A 66 -4.62 7.80 14.90
N TYR A 67 -3.80 8.76 15.28
CA TYR A 67 -3.64 9.17 16.67
C TYR A 67 -3.38 10.67 16.72
N LYS A 68 -4.21 11.39 17.50
CA LYS A 68 -4.10 12.84 17.68
C LYS A 68 -3.99 13.59 16.35
N ASN A 69 -4.89 13.27 15.41
CA ASN A 69 -4.96 13.88 14.07
C ASN A 69 -3.75 13.63 13.17
N THR A 70 -2.91 12.66 13.53
CA THR A 70 -1.77 12.25 12.72
C THR A 70 -2.02 10.83 12.22
N GLN A 71 -1.75 10.59 10.95
CA GLN A 71 -1.92 9.28 10.33
C GLN A 71 -0.56 8.62 10.16
N TYR A 72 -0.46 7.38 10.63
CA TYR A 72 0.76 6.57 10.56
C TYR A 72 0.51 5.35 9.70
N VAL A 73 1.44 5.06 8.79
CA VAL A 73 1.42 3.80 8.03
C VAL A 73 2.06 2.73 8.90
N THR A 74 1.28 1.71 9.25
CA THR A 74 1.74 0.62 10.13
C THR A 74 1.99 -0.67 9.37
N GLU A 75 1.50 -0.80 8.13
CA GLU A 75 1.78 -1.92 7.25
C GLU A 75 1.69 -1.45 5.81
N PHE A 76 2.62 -1.92 4.98
CA PHE A 76 2.56 -1.75 3.54
C PHE A 76 2.92 -3.09 2.90
N ALA A 77 1.99 -3.64 2.13
CA ALA A 77 2.19 -4.93 1.46
C ALA A 77 1.83 -4.80 -0.01
N THR A 78 2.63 -5.43 -0.87
CA THR A 78 2.37 -5.45 -2.31
C THR A 78 2.44 -6.85 -2.85
N ALA A 79 1.76 -7.10 -3.97
CA ALA A 79 1.80 -8.38 -4.67
C ALA A 79 1.48 -8.18 -6.14
N LEU A 80 1.94 -9.11 -6.96
CA LEU A 80 1.67 -9.10 -8.40
C LEU A 80 0.24 -9.55 -8.71
N THR A 81 -0.41 -10.23 -7.78
CA THR A 81 -1.80 -10.70 -7.91
C THR A 81 -2.64 -10.16 -6.77
N PRO A 82 -3.94 -9.90 -7.00
CA PRO A 82 -4.79 -9.35 -5.94
C PRO A 82 -5.04 -10.33 -4.79
N GLU A 83 -5.00 -11.63 -5.04
CA GLU A 83 -5.30 -12.66 -4.03
C GLU A 83 -4.40 -12.56 -2.79
N ALA A 84 -3.18 -12.09 -2.96
CA ALA A 84 -2.22 -12.04 -1.86
C ALA A 84 -2.46 -10.88 -0.90
N VAL A 85 -3.08 -9.79 -1.35
CA VAL A 85 -3.23 -8.58 -0.54
C VAL A 85 -4.66 -8.05 -0.44
N PHE A 86 -5.57 -8.47 -1.34
CA PHE A 86 -6.96 -8.02 -1.34
C PHE A 86 -7.86 -9.08 -0.72
N PRO A 87 -8.92 -8.67 0.03
CA PRO A 87 -9.93 -9.61 0.48
C PRO A 87 -10.74 -10.12 -0.72
N GLU A 88 -11.39 -11.27 -0.54
CA GLU A 88 -12.11 -11.95 -1.61
C GLU A 88 -13.11 -11.05 -2.35
N ARG A 89 -13.80 -10.17 -1.62
CA ARG A 89 -14.81 -9.26 -2.19
C ARG A 89 -14.24 -8.25 -3.19
N LEU A 90 -12.92 -8.07 -3.21
CA LEU A 90 -12.25 -7.10 -4.09
C LEU A 90 -11.44 -7.76 -5.22
N ARG A 91 -11.50 -9.07 -5.34
CA ARG A 91 -10.73 -9.80 -6.36
C ARG A 91 -11.51 -9.99 -7.65
#